data_64f29321e7e7febc999fd66524b44446
#
_entry.id   64f29321e7e7febc999fd66524b44446
#
_cell.length_a   1.000
_cell.length_b   1.000
_cell.length_c   1.000
_cell.angle_alpha   90.00
_cell.angle_beta   90.00
_cell.angle_gamma   90.00
#
_symmetry.space_group_name_H-M   'P 1'
#
loop_
_entity.id
_entity.type
_entity.pdbx_description
1 polymer ?
#
loop_
_entity_poly.entity_id
_entity_poly.type
_entity_poly.pdbx_seq_one_letter_code
_entity_poly.pdbx_strand_id
1 'polypeptide(L)'
;MKPTADTPLKDFNRAIVLRPLATAGESIRDGEARLLEAVGLAQALGLDVTHAEAPPLRQINSRTYLGGGRVERLKELAEETGAGVIVIDAPLSPVQQRNLETDIGAKVVDRTGLILEIFGLRARTKEGKLQVELARQGYERSRLVRTWTHLERQRGGLGKTGGPGETQIELDRRIIADRILKLKRELEDVRRTRGL
;
A
#
# COMPACT_ATOMS: atom_id res chain seq x y z
N MET A 1 7.96 2.83 27.75
CA MET A 1 6.79 2.10 28.20
C MET A 1 6.98 0.65 27.75
N LYS A 2 7.11 -0.30 28.65
CA LYS A 2 7.27 -1.73 28.30
C LYS A 2 5.93 -2.23 27.77
N PRO A 3 5.88 -3.04 26.70
CA PRO A 3 4.64 -3.65 26.26
C PRO A 3 4.10 -4.52 27.40
N THR A 4 2.84 -4.31 27.75
CA THR A 4 2.10 -5.17 28.66
C THR A 4 1.95 -6.54 28.02
N ALA A 5 2.07 -7.61 28.79
CA ALA A 5 2.13 -9.02 28.36
C ALA A 5 0.87 -9.56 27.64
N ASP A 6 -0.11 -8.71 27.29
CA ASP A 6 -1.39 -9.07 26.68
C ASP A 6 -1.65 -8.40 25.33
N THR A 7 -0.64 -7.78 24.67
CA THR A 7 -0.87 -7.27 23.30
C THR A 7 -0.93 -8.46 22.35
N PRO A 8 -2.06 -8.73 21.72
CA PRO A 8 -2.18 -9.85 20.78
C PRO A 8 -1.16 -9.68 19.65
N LEU A 9 -0.48 -10.77 19.29
CA LEU A 9 0.41 -10.79 18.14
C LEU A 9 -0.41 -10.37 16.90
N LYS A 10 0.09 -9.38 16.15
CA LYS A 10 -0.58 -8.90 14.95
C LYS A 10 -0.72 -10.02 13.93
N ASP A 11 -1.95 -10.31 13.55
CA ASP A 11 -2.27 -11.32 12.53
C ASP A 11 -2.42 -10.62 11.16
N PHE A 12 -1.57 -10.99 10.21
CA PHE A 12 -1.61 -10.45 8.85
C PHE A 12 -2.79 -10.96 8.01
N ASN A 13 -3.59 -11.87 8.52
CA ASN A 13 -4.88 -12.24 7.93
C ASN A 13 -6.03 -11.34 8.41
N ARG A 14 -5.83 -10.58 9.49
CA ARG A 14 -6.84 -9.67 10.05
C ARG A 14 -6.61 -8.26 9.56
N ALA A 15 -7.68 -7.63 9.09
CA ALA A 15 -7.61 -6.31 8.47
C ALA A 15 -8.63 -5.32 9.04
N ILE A 16 -8.24 -4.04 9.05
CA ILE A 16 -9.13 -2.90 9.20
C ILE A 16 -9.25 -2.23 7.84
N VAL A 17 -10.48 -1.93 7.41
CA VAL A 17 -10.76 -1.24 6.15
C VAL A 17 -11.21 0.19 6.42
N LEU A 18 -10.52 1.15 5.85
CA LEU A 18 -10.83 2.57 5.96
C LEU A 18 -11.12 3.18 4.59
N ARG A 19 -12.29 3.82 4.45
CA ARG A 19 -12.68 4.61 3.27
C ARG A 19 -12.80 6.09 3.66
N PRO A 20 -11.72 6.91 3.54
CA PRO A 20 -11.80 8.32 3.84
C PRO A 20 -12.78 9.03 2.89
N LEU A 21 -13.79 9.73 3.43
CA LEU A 21 -14.77 10.49 2.65
C LEU A 21 -14.25 11.90 2.41
N ALA A 22 -14.09 12.29 1.14
CA ALA A 22 -13.83 13.67 0.80
C ALA A 22 -15.06 14.53 1.14
N THR A 23 -14.88 15.59 1.92
CA THR A 23 -15.97 16.46 2.41
C THR A 23 -16.68 17.26 1.31
N ALA A 24 -16.14 17.31 0.10
CA ALA A 24 -16.73 18.03 -1.02
C ALA A 24 -17.37 17.06 -2.03
N GLY A 25 -18.69 16.96 -1.98
CA GLY A 25 -19.50 16.40 -3.09
C GLY A 25 -19.78 14.89 -3.05
N GLU A 26 -19.28 14.12 -2.08
CA GLU A 26 -19.61 12.69 -1.95
C GLU A 26 -20.80 12.53 -0.99
N SER A 27 -21.87 11.84 -1.44
CA SER A 27 -22.99 11.54 -0.55
C SER A 27 -22.59 10.47 0.47
N ILE A 28 -23.21 10.49 1.66
CA ILE A 28 -22.98 9.48 2.71
C ILE A 28 -23.27 8.07 2.16
N ARG A 29 -24.35 7.93 1.37
CA ARG A 29 -24.73 6.65 0.75
C ARG A 29 -23.67 6.12 -0.23
N ASP A 30 -23.07 7.02 -1.03
CA ASP A 30 -22.00 6.63 -1.96
C ASP A 30 -20.75 6.20 -1.20
N GLY A 31 -20.43 6.88 -0.09
CA GLY A 31 -19.35 6.52 0.80
C GLY A 31 -19.52 5.15 1.44
N GLU A 32 -20.72 4.84 1.94
CA GLU A 32 -21.05 3.53 2.52
C GLU A 32 -21.00 2.41 1.46
N ALA A 33 -21.55 2.63 0.27
CA ALA A 33 -21.50 1.65 -0.81
C ALA A 33 -20.07 1.32 -1.22
N ARG A 34 -19.20 2.33 -1.32
CA ARG A 34 -17.77 2.14 -1.63
C ARG A 34 -17.00 1.49 -0.48
N LEU A 35 -17.36 1.77 0.78
CA LEU A 35 -16.80 1.05 1.92
C LEU A 35 -17.12 -0.44 1.84
N LEU A 36 -18.37 -0.79 1.55
CA LEU A 36 -18.79 -2.18 1.37
C LEU A 36 -18.05 -2.86 0.20
N GLU A 37 -17.83 -2.13 -0.91
CA GLU A 37 -17.00 -2.61 -2.02
C GLU A 37 -15.57 -2.91 -1.54
N ALA A 38 -14.92 -1.97 -0.83
CA ALA A 38 -13.56 -2.14 -0.33
C ALA A 38 -13.44 -3.32 0.66
N VAL A 39 -14.44 -3.50 1.54
CA VAL A 39 -14.55 -4.66 2.43
C VAL A 39 -14.64 -5.95 1.62
N GLY A 40 -15.53 -6.00 0.61
CA GLY A 40 -15.67 -7.18 -0.26
C GLY A 40 -14.37 -7.51 -1.01
N LEU A 41 -13.62 -6.51 -1.46
CA LEU A 41 -12.31 -6.71 -2.08
C LEU A 41 -11.27 -7.27 -1.09
N ALA A 42 -11.22 -6.76 0.13
CA ALA A 42 -10.34 -7.27 1.18
C ALA A 42 -10.67 -8.72 1.54
N GLN A 43 -11.96 -9.05 1.68
CA GLN A 43 -12.44 -10.42 1.92
C GLN A 43 -12.12 -11.36 0.75
N ALA A 44 -12.20 -10.89 -0.48
CA ALA A 44 -11.82 -11.67 -1.66
C ALA A 44 -10.32 -12.02 -1.70
N LEU A 45 -9.48 -11.29 -0.98
CA LEU A 45 -8.07 -11.60 -0.73
C LEU A 45 -7.85 -12.58 0.43
N GLY A 46 -8.93 -13.03 1.09
CA GLY A 46 -8.85 -13.91 2.26
C GLY A 46 -8.59 -13.17 3.57
N LEU A 47 -8.73 -11.84 3.60
CA LEU A 47 -8.56 -11.07 4.82
C LEU A 47 -9.84 -11.14 5.67
N ASP A 48 -9.67 -11.38 6.98
CA ASP A 48 -10.71 -11.25 8.00
C ASP A 48 -10.84 -9.77 8.38
N VAL A 49 -11.92 -9.12 7.93
CA VAL A 49 -12.15 -7.70 8.19
C VAL A 49 -12.76 -7.54 9.58
N THR A 50 -11.95 -7.14 10.53
CA THR A 50 -12.34 -6.97 11.95
C THR A 50 -13.02 -5.63 12.23
N HIS A 51 -12.73 -4.61 11.42
CA HIS A 51 -13.33 -3.28 11.52
C HIS A 51 -13.37 -2.61 10.15
N ALA A 52 -14.44 -1.85 9.89
CA ALA A 52 -14.57 -1.07 8.68
C ALA A 52 -15.29 0.26 8.98
N GLU A 53 -14.73 1.38 8.50
CA GLU A 53 -15.34 2.70 8.68
C GLU A 53 -15.06 3.65 7.52
N ALA A 54 -15.97 4.62 7.34
CA ALA A 54 -15.86 5.67 6.33
C ALA A 54 -15.80 7.06 7.01
N PRO A 55 -14.64 7.44 7.60
CA PRO A 55 -14.53 8.69 8.31
C PRO A 55 -14.48 9.89 7.38
N PRO A 56 -15.04 11.05 7.79
CA PRO A 56 -14.91 12.29 7.04
C PRO A 56 -13.44 12.74 7.00
N LEU A 57 -12.97 13.11 5.82
CA LEU A 57 -11.64 13.66 5.59
C LEU A 57 -11.76 15.14 5.26
N ARG A 58 -11.50 16.01 6.24
CA ARG A 58 -11.57 17.47 6.07
C ARG A 58 -10.42 18.01 5.22
N GLN A 59 -9.22 17.47 5.44
CA GLN A 59 -8.00 17.86 4.74
C GLN A 59 -7.03 16.68 4.66
N ILE A 60 -6.38 16.54 3.51
CA ILE A 60 -5.33 15.55 3.32
C ILE A 60 -4.07 16.01 4.03
N ASN A 61 -3.56 15.19 4.95
CA ASN A 61 -2.28 15.41 5.59
C ASN A 61 -1.15 14.97 4.64
N SER A 62 -0.17 15.84 4.43
CA SER A 62 0.97 15.55 3.54
C SER A 62 1.83 14.39 4.04
N ARG A 63 1.93 14.19 5.35
CA ARG A 63 2.75 13.16 5.98
C ARG A 63 2.07 11.79 6.01
N THR A 64 0.79 11.73 6.38
CA THR A 64 0.07 10.49 6.68
C THR A 64 -1.25 10.32 5.92
N TYR A 65 -1.61 11.23 5.02
CA TYR A 65 -2.92 11.30 4.37
C TYR A 65 -4.07 11.60 5.36
N LEU A 66 -4.09 10.91 6.50
CA LEU A 66 -5.06 11.08 7.59
C LEU A 66 -4.54 12.07 8.63
N GLY A 67 -5.45 12.73 9.35
CA GLY A 67 -5.07 13.55 10.51
C GLY A 67 -4.53 12.72 11.67
N GLY A 68 -3.65 13.30 12.52
CA GLY A 68 -2.95 12.60 13.60
C GLY A 68 -3.87 11.83 14.56
N GLY A 69 -4.99 12.43 14.99
CA GLY A 69 -5.95 11.75 15.86
C GLY A 69 -6.59 10.50 15.22
N ARG A 70 -6.73 10.49 13.88
CA ARG A 70 -7.22 9.30 13.16
C ARG A 70 -6.14 8.21 13.10
N VAL A 71 -4.90 8.59 12.92
CA VAL A 71 -3.77 7.64 12.93
C VAL A 71 -3.63 6.96 14.29
N GLU A 72 -3.75 7.74 15.38
CA GLU A 72 -3.70 7.20 16.73
C GLU A 72 -4.87 6.22 17.00
N ARG A 73 -6.09 6.60 16.56
CA ARG A 73 -7.25 5.71 16.69
C ARG A 73 -7.09 4.41 15.90
N LEU A 74 -6.49 4.46 14.69
CA LEU A 74 -6.21 3.25 13.92
C LEU A 74 -5.17 2.35 14.58
N LYS A 75 -4.18 2.95 15.24
CA LYS A 75 -3.19 2.20 16.03
C LYS A 75 -3.85 1.46 17.20
N GLU A 76 -4.69 2.15 17.98
CA GLU A 76 -5.47 1.55 19.06
C GLU A 76 -6.34 0.40 18.56
N LEU A 77 -7.10 0.62 17.47
CA LEU A 77 -7.95 -0.41 16.85
C LEU A 77 -7.15 -1.62 16.37
N ALA A 78 -5.97 -1.39 15.78
CA ALA A 78 -5.09 -2.47 15.33
C ALA A 78 -4.57 -3.30 16.52
N GLU A 79 -4.27 -2.65 17.64
CA GLU A 79 -3.88 -3.31 18.89
C GLU A 79 -5.06 -4.07 19.53
N GLU A 80 -6.24 -3.46 19.62
CA GLU A 80 -7.46 -4.07 20.18
C GLU A 80 -7.93 -5.30 19.38
N THR A 81 -7.88 -5.21 18.05
CA THR A 81 -8.39 -6.27 17.16
C THR A 81 -7.32 -7.30 16.76
N GLY A 82 -6.05 -7.02 17.02
CA GLY A 82 -4.93 -7.83 16.51
C GLY A 82 -4.73 -7.73 15.00
N ALA A 83 -5.27 -6.69 14.34
CA ALA A 83 -5.16 -6.51 12.90
C ALA A 83 -3.72 -6.18 12.49
N GLY A 84 -3.14 -7.00 11.62
CA GLY A 84 -1.82 -6.78 11.02
C GLY A 84 -1.84 -5.98 9.72
N VAL A 85 -3.04 -5.79 9.13
CA VAL A 85 -3.21 -5.09 7.85
C VAL A 85 -4.22 -3.94 7.99
N ILE A 86 -3.86 -2.77 7.46
CA ILE A 86 -4.76 -1.62 7.31
C ILE A 86 -4.96 -1.36 5.82
N VAL A 87 -6.18 -1.53 5.35
CA VAL A 87 -6.57 -1.20 3.97
C VAL A 87 -7.14 0.20 3.95
N ILE A 88 -6.52 1.09 3.17
CA ILE A 88 -7.00 2.46 2.98
C ILE A 88 -7.47 2.60 1.54
N ASP A 89 -8.80 2.70 1.35
CA ASP A 89 -9.41 2.86 0.02
C ASP A 89 -9.26 4.30 -0.51
N ALA A 90 -7.99 4.71 -0.65
CA ALA A 90 -7.56 5.97 -1.23
C ALA A 90 -6.17 5.80 -1.83
N PRO A 91 -5.78 6.65 -2.81
CA PRO A 91 -4.42 6.64 -3.33
C PRO A 91 -3.46 7.25 -2.30
N LEU A 92 -2.50 6.48 -1.83
CA LEU A 92 -1.46 6.96 -0.92
C LEU A 92 -0.15 7.23 -1.69
N SER A 93 0.53 8.31 -1.33
CA SER A 93 1.92 8.45 -1.72
C SER A 93 2.78 7.42 -0.96
N PRO A 94 3.95 7.02 -1.50
CA PRO A 94 4.85 6.10 -0.82
C PRO A 94 5.30 6.57 0.57
N VAL A 95 5.46 7.89 0.72
CA VAL A 95 5.83 8.51 2.00
C VAL A 95 4.68 8.40 3.01
N GLN A 96 3.46 8.67 2.57
CA GLN A 96 2.27 8.55 3.42
C GLN A 96 2.06 7.12 3.89
N GLN A 97 2.20 6.14 2.99
CA GLN A 97 2.06 4.73 3.35
C GLN A 97 3.11 4.31 4.39
N ARG A 98 4.39 4.62 4.15
CA ARG A 98 5.47 4.29 5.07
C ARG A 98 5.31 4.93 6.44
N ASN A 99 4.90 6.21 6.47
CA ASN A 99 4.67 6.91 7.73
C ASN A 99 3.50 6.28 8.50
N LEU A 100 2.42 5.92 7.81
CA LEU A 100 1.30 5.20 8.42
C LEU A 100 1.74 3.83 8.96
N GLU A 101 2.51 3.05 8.20
CA GLU A 101 3.05 1.77 8.67
C GLU A 101 3.93 1.93 9.92
N THR A 102 4.75 2.98 9.96
CA THR A 102 5.61 3.28 11.11
C THR A 102 4.79 3.71 12.33
N ASP A 103 3.81 4.60 12.15
CA ASP A 103 3.02 5.18 13.24
C ASP A 103 2.02 4.15 13.82
N ILE A 104 1.39 3.33 12.96
CA ILE A 104 0.40 2.33 13.38
C ILE A 104 1.08 1.00 13.76
N GLY A 105 2.25 0.71 13.18
CA GLY A 105 2.95 -0.56 13.37
C GLY A 105 2.24 -1.75 12.69
N ALA A 106 1.45 -1.53 11.64
CA ALA A 106 0.79 -2.55 10.84
C ALA A 106 1.07 -2.30 9.35
N LYS A 107 0.92 -3.33 8.51
CA LYS A 107 1.08 -3.19 7.06
C LYS A 107 -0.05 -2.33 6.51
N VAL A 108 0.28 -1.35 5.68
CA VAL A 108 -0.70 -0.48 5.02
C VAL A 108 -0.79 -0.82 3.54
N VAL A 109 -2.02 -1.06 3.06
CA VAL A 109 -2.32 -1.32 1.65
C VAL A 109 -3.25 -0.22 1.16
N ASP A 110 -2.85 0.48 0.11
CA ASP A 110 -3.69 1.49 -0.53
C ASP A 110 -4.60 0.88 -1.59
N ARG A 111 -5.52 1.68 -2.16
CA ARG A 111 -6.45 1.22 -3.22
C ARG A 111 -5.72 0.57 -4.39
N THR A 112 -4.60 1.12 -4.84
CA THR A 112 -3.84 0.57 -5.98
C THR A 112 -3.24 -0.78 -5.64
N GLY A 113 -2.64 -0.91 -4.46
CA GLY A 113 -2.11 -2.18 -3.97
C GLY A 113 -3.19 -3.25 -3.85
N LEU A 114 -4.35 -2.90 -3.27
CA LEU A 114 -5.48 -3.81 -3.15
C LEU A 114 -5.95 -4.35 -4.50
N ILE A 115 -6.12 -3.47 -5.50
CA ILE A 115 -6.54 -3.85 -6.85
C ILE A 115 -5.51 -4.74 -7.54
N LEU A 116 -4.21 -4.46 -7.37
CA LEU A 116 -3.15 -5.29 -7.94
C LEU A 116 -3.13 -6.71 -7.34
N GLU A 117 -3.37 -6.84 -6.03
CA GLU A 117 -3.49 -8.15 -5.38
C GLU A 117 -4.69 -8.93 -5.92
N ILE A 118 -5.85 -8.29 -6.09
CA ILE A 118 -7.05 -8.91 -6.69
C ILE A 118 -6.78 -9.39 -8.12
N PHE A 119 -6.14 -8.57 -8.94
CA PHE A 119 -5.78 -8.98 -10.30
C PHE A 119 -4.80 -10.15 -10.30
N GLY A 120 -3.85 -10.18 -9.35
CA GLY A 120 -2.93 -11.29 -9.16
C GLY A 120 -3.65 -12.61 -8.92
N LEU A 121 -4.64 -12.61 -8.02
CA LEU A 121 -5.46 -13.79 -7.74
C LEU A 121 -6.32 -14.25 -8.93
N ARG A 122 -6.84 -13.29 -9.71
CA ARG A 122 -7.75 -13.57 -10.82
C ARG A 122 -7.05 -13.89 -12.13
N ALA A 123 -5.78 -13.58 -12.28
CA ALA A 123 -5.01 -13.81 -13.50
C ALA A 123 -4.81 -15.32 -13.73
N ARG A 124 -5.52 -15.88 -14.71
CA ARG A 124 -5.44 -17.31 -15.07
C ARG A 124 -4.49 -17.58 -16.22
N THR A 125 -4.38 -16.66 -17.18
CA THR A 125 -3.54 -16.81 -18.35
C THR A 125 -2.10 -16.41 -18.06
N LYS A 126 -1.13 -16.97 -18.81
CA LYS A 126 0.28 -16.57 -18.71
C LYS A 126 0.45 -15.07 -19.01
N GLU A 127 -0.22 -14.57 -20.03
CA GLU A 127 -0.20 -13.15 -20.37
C GLU A 127 -0.74 -12.28 -19.23
N GLY A 128 -1.92 -12.63 -18.67
CA GLY A 128 -2.51 -11.91 -17.54
C GLY A 128 -1.61 -11.88 -16.31
N LYS A 129 -0.96 -13.00 -15.97
CA LYS A 129 0.00 -13.07 -14.85
C LYS A 129 1.20 -12.15 -15.08
N LEU A 130 1.76 -12.15 -16.30
CA LEU A 130 2.88 -11.27 -16.64
C LEU A 130 2.48 -9.79 -16.62
N GLN A 131 1.28 -9.44 -17.07
CA GLN A 131 0.76 -8.07 -17.02
C GLN A 131 0.60 -7.58 -15.58
N VAL A 132 0.02 -8.40 -14.71
CA VAL A 132 -0.14 -8.04 -13.28
C VAL A 132 1.21 -7.91 -12.59
N GLU A 133 2.14 -8.84 -12.84
CA GLU A 133 3.48 -8.75 -12.25
C GLU A 133 4.23 -7.51 -12.75
N LEU A 134 4.11 -7.16 -14.02
CA LEU A 134 4.67 -5.93 -14.58
C LEU A 134 4.10 -4.69 -13.88
N ALA A 135 2.78 -4.66 -13.65
CA ALA A 135 2.12 -3.57 -12.93
C ALA A 135 2.59 -3.47 -11.46
N ARG A 136 2.74 -4.61 -10.78
CA ARG A 136 3.31 -4.67 -9.40
C ARG A 136 4.72 -4.11 -9.35
N GLN A 137 5.60 -4.54 -10.25
CA GLN A 137 6.98 -4.05 -10.29
C GLN A 137 7.04 -2.53 -10.60
N GLY A 138 6.14 -2.02 -11.44
CA GLY A 138 5.97 -0.58 -11.68
C GLY A 138 5.54 0.19 -10.43
N TYR A 139 4.60 -0.36 -9.68
CA TYR A 139 4.11 0.19 -8.42
C TYR A 139 5.22 0.21 -7.35
N GLU A 140 5.92 -0.89 -7.14
CA GLU A 140 7.06 -0.98 -6.21
C GLU A 140 8.17 0.01 -6.59
N ARG A 141 8.53 0.09 -7.88
CA ARG A 141 9.53 1.05 -8.36
C ARG A 141 9.15 2.49 -8.04
N SER A 142 7.88 2.87 -8.22
CA SER A 142 7.42 4.22 -7.91
C SER A 142 7.55 4.56 -6.42
N ARG A 143 7.45 3.55 -5.55
CA ARG A 143 7.58 3.69 -4.10
C ARG A 143 9.02 3.85 -3.67
N LEU A 144 9.95 3.09 -4.23
CA LEU A 144 11.38 3.25 -3.96
C LEU A 144 11.93 4.62 -4.41
N VAL A 145 11.58 5.07 -5.63
CA VAL A 145 12.06 6.36 -6.16
C VAL A 145 11.61 7.54 -5.31
N ARG A 146 10.35 7.56 -4.88
CA ARG A 146 9.81 8.69 -4.09
C ARG A 146 10.33 8.70 -2.66
N THR A 147 10.63 7.55 -2.09
CA THR A 147 11.24 7.46 -0.76
C THR A 147 12.61 8.12 -0.74
N TRP A 148 13.38 7.96 -1.80
CA TRP A 148 14.74 8.49 -1.91
C TRP A 148 14.78 10.02 -2.06
N THR A 149 13.97 10.59 -2.95
CA THR A 149 13.89 12.05 -3.15
C THR A 149 13.47 12.81 -1.88
N HIS A 150 12.73 12.16 -0.98
CA HIS A 150 12.33 12.76 0.29
C HIS A 150 13.46 12.72 1.32
N LEU A 151 14.26 11.65 1.34
CA LEU A 151 15.44 11.53 2.20
C LEU A 151 16.54 12.52 1.81
N GLU A 152 16.74 12.77 0.53
CA GLU A 152 17.69 13.80 0.05
C GLU A 152 17.27 15.21 0.48
N ARG A 153 15.96 15.54 0.39
CA ARG A 153 15.46 16.86 0.82
C ARG A 153 15.54 17.07 2.33
N GLN A 154 15.40 16.02 3.13
CA GLN A 154 15.54 16.10 4.60
C GLN A 154 17.01 16.21 5.04
N ARG A 155 17.95 15.73 4.26
CA ARG A 155 19.40 15.77 4.55
C ARG A 155 20.09 17.08 4.13
N GLY A 156 19.35 18.11 3.72
CA GLY A 156 19.85 19.48 3.53
C GLY A 156 21.34 19.59 3.28
N GLY A 157 21.77 19.45 2.03
CA GLY A 157 22.96 20.15 1.54
C GLY A 157 24.31 19.96 2.21
N LEU A 158 24.65 18.83 2.82
CA LEU A 158 26.04 18.54 3.21
C LEU A 158 26.58 17.28 2.53
N GLY A 159 27.39 17.53 1.52
CA GLY A 159 28.53 16.79 1.01
C GLY A 159 28.50 15.27 0.97
N LYS A 160 28.53 14.72 -0.26
CA LYS A 160 29.22 13.49 -0.67
C LYS A 160 29.75 12.60 0.47
N THR A 161 28.85 11.85 1.09
CA THR A 161 29.23 10.61 1.78
C THR A 161 28.03 9.67 1.63
N GLY A 162 28.05 8.89 0.54
CA GLY A 162 27.13 7.79 0.32
C GLY A 162 27.26 6.79 1.46
N GLY A 163 26.26 6.78 2.35
CA GLY A 163 26.20 5.76 3.38
C GLY A 163 25.76 4.41 2.80
N PRO A 164 25.95 3.27 3.51
CA PRO A 164 25.57 1.93 3.05
C PRO A 164 24.08 1.80 2.65
N GLY A 165 23.22 2.74 3.06
CA GLY A 165 21.81 2.78 2.65
C GLY A 165 21.56 3.29 1.22
N GLU A 166 22.44 4.10 0.64
CA GLU A 166 22.33 4.57 -0.75
C GLU A 166 22.60 3.44 -1.73
N THR A 167 23.65 2.67 -1.49
CA THR A 167 24.01 1.51 -2.31
C THR A 167 22.92 0.44 -2.33
N GLN A 168 22.23 0.22 -1.22
CA GLN A 168 21.15 -0.76 -1.15
C GLN A 168 19.94 -0.32 -2.01
N ILE A 169 19.53 0.95 -1.92
CA ILE A 169 18.39 1.47 -2.71
C ILE A 169 18.71 1.48 -4.21
N GLU A 170 19.96 1.81 -4.60
CA GLU A 170 20.37 1.74 -5.99
C GLU A 170 20.38 0.30 -6.52
N LEU A 171 20.82 -0.64 -5.70
CA LEU A 171 20.76 -2.07 -6.01
C LEU A 171 19.32 -2.53 -6.19
N ASP A 172 18.43 -2.20 -5.27
CA ASP A 172 17.01 -2.56 -5.33
C ASP A 172 16.33 -1.96 -6.58
N ARG A 173 16.66 -0.71 -6.93
CA ARG A 173 16.17 -0.06 -8.15
C ARG A 173 16.65 -0.78 -9.41
N ARG A 174 17.90 -1.22 -9.44
CA ARG A 174 18.45 -1.98 -10.57
C ARG A 174 17.76 -3.32 -10.70
N ILE A 175 17.61 -4.07 -9.60
CA ILE A 175 16.93 -5.36 -9.58
C ILE A 175 15.49 -5.23 -10.13
N ILE A 176 14.73 -4.22 -9.68
CA ILE A 176 13.37 -3.99 -10.18
C ILE A 176 13.38 -3.58 -11.66
N ALA A 177 14.32 -2.73 -12.08
CA ALA A 177 14.43 -2.34 -13.49
C ALA A 177 14.71 -3.54 -14.40
N ASP A 178 15.65 -4.41 -14.02
CA ASP A 178 16.00 -5.63 -14.75
C ASP A 178 14.81 -6.59 -14.80
N ARG A 179 14.07 -6.74 -13.70
CA ARG A 179 12.86 -7.56 -13.64
C ARG A 179 11.78 -7.02 -14.57
N ILE A 180 11.55 -5.70 -14.61
CA ILE A 180 10.61 -5.06 -15.54
C ILE A 180 11.02 -5.34 -17.00
N LEU A 181 12.30 -5.23 -17.35
CA LEU A 181 12.79 -5.52 -18.70
C LEU A 181 12.56 -6.98 -19.09
N LYS A 182 12.85 -7.91 -18.17
CA LYS A 182 12.60 -9.33 -18.39
C LYS A 182 11.12 -9.62 -18.61
N LEU A 183 10.24 -9.10 -17.75
CA LEU A 183 8.79 -9.28 -17.87
C LEU A 183 8.24 -8.72 -19.18
N LYS A 184 8.74 -7.58 -19.66
CA LYS A 184 8.34 -7.02 -20.95
C LYS A 184 8.70 -7.94 -22.11
N ARG A 185 9.91 -8.50 -22.12
CA ARG A 185 10.36 -9.47 -23.15
C ARG A 185 9.49 -10.72 -23.13
N GLU A 186 9.26 -11.30 -21.95
CA GLU A 186 8.39 -12.48 -21.81
C GLU A 186 6.96 -12.21 -22.29
N LEU A 187 6.44 -11.01 -22.04
CA LEU A 187 5.11 -10.61 -22.50
C LEU A 187 5.04 -10.47 -24.02
N GLU A 188 6.07 -9.91 -24.64
CA GLU A 188 6.18 -9.83 -26.11
C GLU A 188 6.25 -11.22 -26.74
N ASP A 189 7.04 -12.15 -26.16
CA ASP A 189 7.13 -13.53 -26.64
C ASP A 189 5.80 -14.26 -26.56
N VAL A 190 5.05 -14.10 -25.45
CA VAL A 190 3.71 -14.69 -25.31
C VAL A 190 2.74 -14.13 -26.35
N ARG A 191 2.78 -12.82 -26.61
CA ARG A 191 1.92 -12.18 -27.62
C ARG A 191 2.26 -12.63 -29.03
N ARG A 192 3.54 -12.73 -29.35
CA ARG A 192 4.00 -13.24 -30.66
C ARG A 192 3.54 -14.67 -30.88
N THR A 193 3.68 -15.55 -29.90
CA THR A 193 3.25 -16.96 -29.99
C THR A 193 1.72 -17.11 -30.12
N ARG A 194 0.94 -16.16 -29.58
CA ARG A 194 -0.53 -16.17 -29.68
C ARG A 194 -1.06 -15.61 -30.99
N GLY A 195 -0.27 -14.76 -31.67
CA GLY A 195 -0.62 -14.19 -33.00
C GLY A 195 -0.29 -15.10 -34.19
N LEU A 196 0.31 -16.27 -33.92
CA LEU A 196 0.53 -17.36 -34.85
C LEU A 196 -0.58 -18.40 -34.72
#